data_a915957d7e1fd11283d37bafdf13da7a
#
_entry.id   a915957d7e1fd11283d37bafdf13da7a
#
_cell.length_a   1.000
_cell.length_b   1.000
_cell.length_c   1.000
_cell.angle_alpha   90.00
_cell.angle_beta   90.00
_cell.angle_gamma   90.00
#
_symmetry.space_group_name_H-M   'P 1'
#
loop_
_entity.id
_entity.type
_entity.pdbx_description
1 polymer ?
#
loop_
_entity_poly.entity_id
_entity_poly.type
_entity_poly.pdbx_seq_one_letter_code
_entity_poly.pdbx_strand_id
1 'polypeptide(L)'
;MLFIGLEIGSISLYALAGLNRGDQLSNEAALKYFLLGSLASCIFVYGIALIYVSLSIIGVYETSIAISFIGPDNVPLTTFVGLILLVVGLLFKVAAAPFQAWAPDVYQGSPTGYVGYMATVAKVSSFIVLARLVAVSLTFIIDQFDLFFGAVVILSVLAGALFAANQSDLKRLIAYSGVIQSGFILSGISLSLIHI
;
A
#
# COMPACT_ATOMS: atom_id res chain seq x y z
N MET A 1 -5.87 5.71 14.80
CA MET A 1 -6.25 4.29 15.00
C MET A 1 -5.91 3.41 13.80
N LEU A 2 -6.22 3.80 12.52
CA LEU A 2 -5.91 2.99 11.32
C LEU A 2 -4.43 2.61 11.22
N PHE A 3 -3.51 3.56 11.41
CA PHE A 3 -2.07 3.31 11.37
C PHE A 3 -1.65 2.25 12.41
N ILE A 4 -2.08 2.41 13.67
CA ILE A 4 -1.71 1.47 14.75
C ILE A 4 -2.20 0.05 14.42
N GLY A 5 -3.42 -0.10 13.93
CA GLY A 5 -3.95 -1.41 13.53
C GLY A 5 -3.15 -2.06 12.42
N LEU A 6 -2.76 -1.29 11.39
CA LEU A 6 -1.92 -1.77 10.30
C LEU A 6 -0.52 -2.17 10.78
N GLU A 7 0.06 -1.42 11.72
CA GLU A 7 1.41 -1.71 12.21
C GLU A 7 1.47 -2.92 13.15
N ILE A 8 0.49 -3.12 14.00
CA ILE A 8 0.40 -4.34 14.83
C ILE A 8 0.38 -5.58 13.94
N GLY A 9 -0.42 -5.56 12.87
CA GLY A 9 -0.44 -6.64 11.88
C GLY A 9 0.90 -6.81 11.17
N SER A 10 1.52 -5.72 10.73
CA SER A 10 2.78 -5.74 10.00
C SER A 10 3.94 -6.29 10.84
N ILE A 11 4.10 -5.83 12.07
CA ILE A 11 5.18 -6.28 12.99
C ILE A 11 5.05 -7.78 13.24
N SER A 12 3.82 -8.28 13.45
CA SER A 12 3.57 -9.71 13.61
C SER A 12 4.02 -10.50 12.37
N LEU A 13 3.73 -10.00 11.15
CA LEU A 13 4.13 -10.64 9.90
C LEU A 13 5.64 -10.60 9.66
N TYR A 14 6.34 -9.55 10.09
CA TYR A 14 7.81 -9.48 10.00
C TYR A 14 8.46 -10.61 10.82
N ALA A 15 7.97 -10.83 12.04
CA ALA A 15 8.45 -11.92 12.89
C ALA A 15 8.12 -13.31 12.32
N LEU A 16 6.92 -13.49 11.77
CA LEU A 16 6.48 -14.76 11.19
C LEU A 16 7.19 -15.10 9.89
N ALA A 17 7.64 -14.12 9.10
CA ALA A 17 8.43 -14.35 7.91
C ALA A 17 9.76 -15.06 8.24
N GLY A 18 10.38 -14.73 9.39
CA GLY A 18 11.63 -15.33 9.88
C GLY A 18 11.46 -16.50 10.85
N LEU A 19 10.30 -17.18 10.83
CA LEU A 19 10.03 -18.26 11.78
C LEU A 19 11.02 -19.42 11.66
N ASN A 20 11.51 -19.69 10.46
CA ASN A 20 12.44 -20.78 10.19
C ASN A 20 13.90 -20.35 10.37
N ARG A 21 14.35 -20.21 11.62
CA ARG A 21 15.64 -19.61 12.01
C ARG A 21 16.87 -20.30 11.40
N GLY A 22 16.77 -21.58 11.04
CA GLY A 22 17.85 -22.34 10.40
C GLY A 22 18.00 -22.10 8.90
N ASP A 23 17.03 -21.40 8.27
CA ASP A 23 17.01 -21.14 6.85
C ASP A 23 17.46 -19.70 6.55
N GLN A 24 18.52 -19.57 5.74
CA GLN A 24 19.05 -18.27 5.35
C GLN A 24 18.04 -17.44 4.57
N LEU A 25 17.22 -18.08 3.70
CA LEU A 25 16.19 -17.39 2.92
C LEU A 25 15.10 -16.83 3.82
N SER A 26 14.71 -17.55 4.88
CA SER A 26 13.72 -17.07 5.85
C SER A 26 14.24 -15.87 6.65
N ASN A 27 15.49 -15.90 7.06
CA ASN A 27 16.12 -14.77 7.78
C ASN A 27 16.25 -13.53 6.88
N GLU A 28 16.65 -13.73 5.62
CA GLU A 28 16.73 -12.65 4.62
C GLU A 28 15.35 -12.06 4.32
N ALA A 29 14.32 -12.90 4.16
CA ALA A 29 12.95 -12.48 3.94
C ALA A 29 12.44 -11.62 5.09
N ALA A 30 12.66 -12.04 6.34
CA ALA A 30 12.26 -11.28 7.52
C ALA A 30 12.96 -9.93 7.59
N LEU A 31 14.27 -9.88 7.34
CA LEU A 31 15.05 -8.65 7.36
C LEU A 31 14.61 -7.67 6.26
N LYS A 32 14.45 -8.15 5.03
CA LYS A 32 13.97 -7.33 3.90
C LYS A 32 12.56 -6.79 4.18
N TYR A 33 11.66 -7.64 4.70
CA TYR A 33 10.30 -7.25 4.98
C TYR A 33 10.22 -6.22 6.10
N PHE A 34 11.00 -6.39 7.15
CA PHE A 34 11.09 -5.44 8.25
C PHE A 34 11.67 -4.08 7.79
N LEU A 35 12.81 -4.08 7.10
CA LEU A 35 13.47 -2.83 6.68
C LEU A 35 12.62 -2.03 5.69
N LEU A 36 12.10 -2.70 4.65
CA LEU A 36 11.29 -2.02 3.65
C LEU A 36 9.90 -1.66 4.20
N GLY A 37 9.33 -2.51 5.05
CA GLY A 37 8.06 -2.24 5.71
C GLY A 37 8.13 -1.07 6.67
N SER A 38 9.17 -0.99 7.50
CA SER A 38 9.39 0.14 8.41
C SER A 38 9.62 1.46 7.66
N LEU A 39 10.33 1.44 6.53
CA LEU A 39 10.48 2.60 5.66
C LEU A 39 9.11 3.09 5.15
N ALA A 40 8.26 2.18 4.68
CA ALA A 40 6.90 2.51 4.23
C ALA A 40 6.04 3.09 5.37
N SER A 41 6.19 2.55 6.58
CA SER A 41 5.52 3.07 7.77
C SER A 41 5.98 4.47 8.14
N CYS A 42 7.27 4.77 8.01
CA CYS A 42 7.80 6.12 8.19
C CYS A 42 7.21 7.10 7.17
N ILE A 43 7.11 6.70 5.89
CA ILE A 43 6.49 7.50 4.84
C ILE A 43 5.01 7.78 5.17
N PHE A 44 4.28 6.75 5.62
CA PHE A 44 2.87 6.87 6.00
C PHE A 44 2.69 7.85 7.18
N VAL A 45 3.48 7.71 8.25
CA VAL A 45 3.42 8.60 9.43
C VAL A 45 3.80 10.03 9.05
N TYR A 46 4.81 10.19 8.20
CA TYR A 46 5.19 11.52 7.71
C TYR A 46 4.06 12.17 6.93
N GLY A 47 3.32 11.41 6.13
CA GLY A 47 2.10 11.90 5.47
C GLY A 47 1.05 12.39 6.47
N ILE A 48 0.79 11.65 7.56
CA ILE A 48 -0.12 12.09 8.64
C ILE A 48 0.38 13.40 9.26
N ALA A 49 1.68 13.51 9.53
CA ALA A 49 2.28 14.69 10.14
C ALA A 49 2.11 15.94 9.26
N LEU A 50 2.29 15.82 7.94
CA LEU A 50 2.09 16.93 7.00
C LEU A 50 0.63 17.41 6.97
N ILE A 51 -0.33 16.48 6.98
CA ILE A 51 -1.76 16.83 7.04
C ILE A 51 -2.06 17.54 8.35
N TYR A 52 -1.52 17.04 9.46
CA TYR A 52 -1.72 17.66 10.77
C TYR A 52 -1.14 19.07 10.86
N VAL A 53 0.07 19.28 10.36
CA VAL A 53 0.72 20.61 10.32
C VAL A 53 -0.09 21.60 9.50
N SER A 54 -0.72 21.13 8.41
CA SER A 54 -1.47 21.99 7.49
C SER A 54 -2.89 22.30 7.97
N LEU A 55 -3.60 21.28 8.47
CA LEU A 55 -5.04 21.39 8.80
C LEU A 55 -5.33 21.30 10.30
N SER A 56 -4.35 20.96 11.15
CA SER A 56 -4.51 20.65 12.57
C SER A 56 -5.50 19.49 12.84
N ILE A 57 -5.64 18.58 11.89
CA ILE A 57 -6.60 17.47 11.86
C ILE A 57 -5.87 16.16 11.58
N ILE A 58 -6.33 15.05 12.19
CA ILE A 58 -5.75 13.69 12.00
C ILE A 58 -6.80 12.72 11.44
N GLY A 59 -8.08 13.02 11.58
CA GLY A 59 -9.16 12.13 11.18
C GLY A 59 -9.39 12.13 9.66
N VAL A 60 -9.65 10.95 9.11
CA VAL A 60 -9.92 10.76 7.67
C VAL A 60 -11.16 11.53 7.22
N TYR A 61 -12.21 11.48 8.04
CA TYR A 61 -13.48 12.16 7.76
C TYR A 61 -13.35 13.69 7.93
N GLU A 62 -12.70 14.13 8.98
CA GLU A 62 -12.47 15.55 9.25
C GLU A 62 -11.59 16.19 8.19
N THR A 63 -10.61 15.44 7.65
CA THR A 63 -9.78 15.91 6.52
C THR A 63 -10.63 16.14 5.27
N SER A 64 -11.58 15.24 4.98
CA SER A 64 -12.53 15.42 3.87
C SER A 64 -13.38 16.69 4.04
N ILE A 65 -13.94 16.91 5.22
CA ILE A 65 -14.73 18.11 5.54
C ILE A 65 -13.87 19.38 5.35
N ALA A 66 -12.64 19.39 5.88
CA ALA A 66 -11.75 20.54 5.73
C ALA A 66 -11.46 20.85 4.26
N ILE A 67 -11.19 19.84 3.44
CA ILE A 67 -10.96 19.99 2.00
C ILE A 67 -12.21 20.55 1.30
N SER A 68 -13.41 20.08 1.67
CA SER A 68 -14.66 20.58 1.08
C SER A 68 -14.92 22.06 1.37
N PHE A 69 -14.53 22.55 2.56
CA PHE A 69 -14.64 23.97 2.91
C PHE A 69 -13.59 24.86 2.24
N ILE A 70 -12.35 24.36 2.09
CA ILE A 70 -11.26 25.10 1.45
C ILE A 70 -11.47 25.18 -0.07
N GLY A 71 -12.12 24.17 -0.64
CA GLY A 71 -12.30 23.97 -2.07
C GLY A 71 -11.13 23.21 -2.71
N PRO A 72 -11.41 22.39 -3.73
CA PRO A 72 -10.41 21.49 -4.34
C PRO A 72 -9.19 22.22 -4.91
N ASP A 73 -9.38 23.40 -5.46
CA ASP A 73 -8.32 24.19 -6.10
C ASP A 73 -7.42 24.93 -5.11
N ASN A 74 -7.84 25.06 -3.86
CA ASN A 74 -7.13 25.81 -2.82
C ASN A 74 -6.49 24.91 -1.75
N VAL A 75 -6.45 23.59 -1.97
CA VAL A 75 -5.85 22.66 -1.01
C VAL A 75 -4.35 22.97 -0.86
N PRO A 76 -3.86 23.19 0.38
CA PRO A 76 -2.45 23.47 0.60
C PRO A 76 -1.56 22.34 0.06
N LEU A 77 -0.44 22.71 -0.57
CA LEU A 77 0.50 21.74 -1.13
C LEU A 77 0.98 20.72 -0.08
N THR A 78 1.15 21.16 1.17
CA THR A 78 1.52 20.28 2.29
C THR A 78 0.48 19.20 2.57
N THR A 79 -0.81 19.53 2.52
CA THR A 79 -1.91 18.55 2.63
C THR A 79 -1.89 17.57 1.46
N PHE A 80 -1.75 18.09 0.24
CA PHE A 80 -1.72 17.27 -0.97
C PHE A 80 -0.55 16.26 -0.95
N VAL A 81 0.65 16.71 -0.64
CA VAL A 81 1.83 15.85 -0.46
C VAL A 81 1.61 14.85 0.66
N GLY A 82 1.01 15.27 1.77
CA GLY A 82 0.66 14.37 2.88
C GLY A 82 -0.27 13.24 2.46
N LEU A 83 -1.30 13.53 1.67
CA LEU A 83 -2.22 12.53 1.13
C LEU A 83 -1.53 11.56 0.16
N ILE A 84 -0.65 12.06 -0.72
CA ILE A 84 0.17 11.21 -1.59
C ILE A 84 1.01 10.24 -0.75
N LEU A 85 1.68 10.71 0.29
CA LEU A 85 2.53 9.86 1.14
C LEU A 85 1.72 8.80 1.89
N LEU A 86 0.49 9.11 2.33
CA LEU A 86 -0.42 8.12 2.90
C LEU A 86 -0.76 7.02 1.89
N VAL A 87 -1.11 7.40 0.66
CA VAL A 87 -1.40 6.46 -0.41
C VAL A 87 -0.17 5.62 -0.73
N VAL A 88 1.01 6.22 -0.87
CA VAL A 88 2.29 5.51 -1.12
C VAL A 88 2.58 4.47 -0.04
N GLY A 89 2.40 4.80 1.24
CA GLY A 89 2.57 3.85 2.33
C GLY A 89 1.62 2.64 2.25
N LEU A 90 0.38 2.86 1.80
CA LEU A 90 -0.59 1.78 1.57
C LEU A 90 -0.29 0.98 0.29
N LEU A 91 0.16 1.64 -0.78
CA LEU A 91 0.59 0.96 -2.02
C LEU A 91 1.75 -0.01 -1.77
N PHE A 92 2.67 0.36 -0.88
CA PHE A 92 3.71 -0.57 -0.42
C PHE A 92 3.10 -1.81 0.24
N LYS A 93 2.13 -1.66 1.14
CA LYS A 93 1.51 -2.79 1.88
C LYS A 93 0.76 -3.76 0.96
N VAL A 94 0.17 -3.28 -0.13
CA VAL A 94 -0.49 -4.12 -1.14
C VAL A 94 0.46 -4.63 -2.22
N ALA A 95 1.75 -4.24 -2.16
CA ALA A 95 2.77 -4.56 -3.14
C ALA A 95 2.41 -4.11 -4.57
N ALA A 96 1.83 -2.92 -4.71
CA ALA A 96 1.61 -2.31 -6.02
C ALA A 96 2.93 -1.74 -6.57
N ALA A 97 3.11 -1.72 -7.89
CA ALA A 97 4.30 -1.10 -8.48
C ALA A 97 4.26 0.43 -8.32
N PRO A 98 5.42 1.06 -8.07
CA PRO A 98 6.79 0.50 -8.09
C PRO A 98 7.25 -0.13 -6.76
N PHE A 99 6.37 -0.30 -5.78
CA PHE A 99 6.71 -0.75 -4.41
C PHE A 99 6.64 -2.28 -4.22
N GLN A 100 6.56 -3.07 -5.29
CA GLN A 100 6.39 -4.53 -5.28
C GLN A 100 7.65 -5.33 -4.93
N ALA A 101 8.83 -4.71 -4.95
CA ALA A 101 10.12 -5.40 -4.92
C ALA A 101 10.32 -6.35 -3.71
N TRP A 102 9.68 -6.06 -2.58
CA TRP A 102 9.78 -6.87 -1.38
C TRP A 102 9.01 -8.20 -1.47
N ALA A 103 7.89 -8.23 -2.19
CA ALA A 103 6.93 -9.32 -2.12
C ALA A 103 7.49 -10.66 -2.66
N PRO A 104 8.19 -10.73 -3.79
CA PRO A 104 8.73 -12.00 -4.30
C PRO A 104 9.75 -12.64 -3.36
N ASP A 105 10.66 -11.85 -2.80
CA ASP A 105 11.71 -12.34 -1.91
C ASP A 105 11.14 -12.79 -0.56
N VAL A 106 10.20 -12.01 -0.02
CA VAL A 106 9.51 -12.35 1.24
C VAL A 106 8.66 -13.60 1.08
N TYR A 107 7.92 -13.75 -0.03
CA TYR A 107 7.11 -14.95 -0.25
C TYR A 107 7.98 -16.20 -0.43
N GLN A 108 9.11 -16.08 -1.12
CA GLN A 108 10.04 -17.20 -1.33
C GLN A 108 10.60 -17.71 0.00
N GLY A 109 11.10 -16.81 0.85
CA GLY A 109 11.74 -17.19 2.11
C GLY A 109 10.78 -17.52 3.26
N SER A 110 9.52 -17.05 3.20
CA SER A 110 8.57 -17.28 4.29
C SER A 110 7.93 -18.68 4.24
N PRO A 111 7.52 -19.26 5.39
CA PRO A 111 6.75 -20.49 5.45
C PRO A 111 5.43 -20.38 4.67
N THR A 112 5.06 -21.43 3.92
CA THR A 112 3.96 -21.40 2.95
C THR A 112 2.60 -20.99 3.55
N GLY A 113 2.28 -21.42 4.78
CA GLY A 113 1.03 -21.01 5.45
C GLY A 113 0.94 -19.51 5.69
N TYR A 114 2.06 -18.85 6.03
CA TYR A 114 2.12 -17.41 6.23
C TYR A 114 2.09 -16.64 4.93
N VAL A 115 2.67 -17.18 3.86
CA VAL A 115 2.55 -16.60 2.52
C VAL A 115 1.08 -16.53 2.09
N GLY A 116 0.29 -17.58 2.33
CA GLY A 116 -1.15 -17.57 2.06
C GLY A 116 -1.88 -16.46 2.83
N TYR A 117 -1.58 -16.29 4.13
CA TYR A 117 -2.15 -15.22 4.95
C TYR A 117 -1.75 -13.82 4.44
N MET A 118 -0.46 -13.61 4.12
CA MET A 118 0.03 -12.34 3.58
C MET A 118 -0.58 -12.01 2.22
N ALA A 119 -0.73 -13.02 1.36
CA ALA A 119 -1.30 -12.85 0.02
C ALA A 119 -2.80 -12.53 0.03
N THR A 120 -3.52 -12.90 1.09
CA THR A 120 -4.97 -12.72 1.20
C THR A 120 -5.34 -11.70 2.25
N VAL A 121 -5.35 -12.08 3.52
CA VAL A 121 -5.89 -11.27 4.62
C VAL A 121 -5.17 -9.92 4.77
N ALA A 122 -3.83 -9.92 4.75
CA ALA A 122 -3.06 -8.69 4.90
C ALA A 122 -3.27 -7.73 3.72
N LYS A 123 -3.37 -8.26 2.49
CA LYS A 123 -3.67 -7.43 1.30
C LYS A 123 -5.10 -6.88 1.33
N VAL A 124 -6.08 -7.72 1.60
CA VAL A 124 -7.50 -7.30 1.65
C VAL A 124 -7.70 -6.21 2.69
N SER A 125 -7.15 -6.37 3.89
CA SER A 125 -7.24 -5.33 4.94
C SER A 125 -6.63 -4.00 4.50
N SER A 126 -5.46 -4.04 3.83
CA SER A 126 -4.80 -2.84 3.31
C SER A 126 -5.59 -2.18 2.18
N PHE A 127 -6.23 -2.97 1.29
CA PHE A 127 -7.11 -2.44 0.25
C PHE A 127 -8.38 -1.81 0.82
N ILE A 128 -8.98 -2.37 1.87
CA ILE A 128 -10.14 -1.77 2.53
C ILE A 128 -9.78 -0.40 3.11
N VAL A 129 -8.61 -0.28 3.76
CA VAL A 129 -8.12 1.00 4.29
C VAL A 129 -7.86 1.99 3.15
N LEU A 130 -7.22 1.55 2.07
CA LEU A 130 -6.96 2.38 0.90
C LEU A 130 -8.26 2.86 0.24
N ALA A 131 -9.21 1.95 0.00
CA ALA A 131 -10.52 2.29 -0.57
C ALA A 131 -11.26 3.30 0.31
N ARG A 132 -11.24 3.12 1.64
CA ARG A 132 -11.85 4.06 2.58
C ARG A 132 -11.17 5.43 2.55
N LEU A 133 -9.84 5.47 2.49
CA LEU A 133 -9.09 6.72 2.40
C LEU A 133 -9.42 7.46 1.10
N VAL A 134 -9.45 6.75 -0.02
CA VAL A 134 -9.78 7.32 -1.33
C VAL A 134 -11.24 7.80 -1.35
N ALA A 135 -12.19 6.98 -0.94
CA ALA A 135 -13.61 7.30 -0.95
C ALA A 135 -14.03 8.39 0.05
N VAL A 136 -13.24 8.65 1.08
CA VAL A 136 -13.57 9.66 2.09
C VAL A 136 -12.68 10.89 1.94
N SER A 137 -11.36 10.75 2.04
CA SER A 137 -10.46 11.91 2.09
C SER A 137 -10.14 12.50 0.71
N LEU A 138 -10.15 11.69 -0.35
CA LEU A 138 -9.80 12.15 -1.70
C LEU A 138 -11.02 12.52 -2.56
N THR A 139 -12.25 12.31 -2.09
CA THR A 139 -13.48 12.50 -2.88
C THR A 139 -13.51 13.85 -3.62
N PHE A 140 -13.13 14.94 -2.97
CA PHE A 140 -13.20 16.28 -3.56
C PHE A 140 -12.00 16.65 -4.44
N ILE A 141 -10.92 15.85 -4.42
CA ILE A 141 -9.68 16.11 -5.16
C ILE A 141 -9.22 14.90 -5.98
N ILE A 142 -10.13 13.96 -6.21
CA ILE A 142 -9.79 12.69 -6.87
C ILE A 142 -9.23 12.89 -8.28
N ASP A 143 -9.76 13.86 -9.02
CA ASP A 143 -9.32 14.19 -10.39
C ASP A 143 -7.82 14.54 -10.43
N GLN A 144 -7.29 15.13 -9.37
CA GLN A 144 -5.87 15.45 -9.25
C GLN A 144 -5.00 14.20 -9.03
N PHE A 145 -5.60 13.09 -8.60
CA PHE A 145 -4.93 11.80 -8.37
C PHE A 145 -5.07 10.82 -9.55
N ASP A 146 -5.87 11.12 -10.56
CA ASP A 146 -6.14 10.22 -11.68
C ASP A 146 -4.88 9.77 -12.40
N LEU A 147 -3.99 10.72 -12.74
CA LEU A 147 -2.72 10.39 -13.40
C LEU A 147 -1.84 9.52 -12.50
N PHE A 148 -1.82 9.78 -11.20
CA PHE A 148 -1.05 9.01 -10.24
C PHE A 148 -1.57 7.57 -10.12
N PHE A 149 -2.88 7.38 -9.92
CA PHE A 149 -3.47 6.04 -9.85
C PHE A 149 -3.36 5.30 -11.19
N GLY A 150 -3.60 5.98 -12.31
CA GLY A 150 -3.44 5.42 -13.64
C GLY A 150 -2.03 4.90 -13.90
N ALA A 151 -1.01 5.68 -13.53
CA ALA A 151 0.39 5.26 -13.64
C ALA A 151 0.70 4.03 -12.76
N VAL A 152 0.25 4.01 -11.50
CA VAL A 152 0.43 2.88 -10.58
C VAL A 152 -0.26 1.61 -11.10
N VAL A 153 -1.46 1.73 -11.65
CA VAL A 153 -2.22 0.60 -12.25
C VAL A 153 -1.44 0.01 -13.43
N ILE A 154 -1.06 0.84 -14.40
CA ILE A 154 -0.32 0.40 -15.59
C ILE A 154 1.01 -0.24 -15.18
N LEU A 155 1.77 0.40 -14.32
CA LEU A 155 3.05 -0.13 -13.84
C LEU A 155 2.87 -1.47 -13.10
N SER A 156 1.82 -1.62 -12.29
CA SER A 156 1.57 -2.85 -11.54
C SER A 156 1.23 -4.01 -12.47
N VAL A 157 0.38 -3.79 -13.46
CA VAL A 157 0.02 -4.83 -14.43
C VAL A 157 1.22 -5.19 -15.30
N LEU A 158 1.95 -4.22 -15.84
CA LEU A 158 3.11 -4.46 -16.70
C LEU A 158 4.27 -5.12 -15.93
N ALA A 159 4.66 -4.56 -14.79
CA ALA A 159 5.75 -5.12 -14.00
C ALA A 159 5.39 -6.52 -13.48
N GLY A 160 4.17 -6.71 -12.99
CA GLY A 160 3.69 -8.01 -12.53
C GLY A 160 3.74 -9.06 -13.64
N ALA A 161 3.25 -8.74 -14.84
CA ALA A 161 3.24 -9.66 -15.98
C ALA A 161 4.65 -9.99 -16.49
N LEU A 162 5.51 -8.97 -16.69
CA LEU A 162 6.86 -9.14 -17.20
C LEU A 162 7.73 -9.95 -16.24
N PHE A 163 7.65 -9.66 -14.95
CA PHE A 163 8.45 -10.39 -13.97
C PHE A 163 7.90 -11.78 -13.68
N ALA A 164 6.57 -11.98 -13.70
CA ALA A 164 5.97 -13.32 -13.54
C ALA A 164 6.41 -14.29 -14.66
N ALA A 165 6.48 -13.83 -15.90
CA ALA A 165 6.83 -14.67 -17.06
C ALA A 165 8.23 -15.29 -16.95
N ASN A 166 9.14 -14.68 -16.19
CA ASN A 166 10.51 -15.14 -16.03
C ASN A 166 10.78 -15.90 -14.71
N GLN A 167 9.72 -16.24 -13.94
CA GLN A 167 9.90 -16.94 -12.67
C GLN A 167 9.78 -18.45 -12.80
N SER A 168 10.74 -19.16 -12.21
CA SER A 168 10.69 -20.61 -12.04
C SER A 168 10.20 -21.05 -10.66
N ASP A 169 10.26 -20.15 -9.67
CA ASP A 169 9.80 -20.42 -8.30
C ASP A 169 8.29 -20.08 -8.17
N LEU A 170 7.52 -21.05 -7.68
CA LEU A 170 6.07 -20.92 -7.54
C LEU A 170 5.65 -19.80 -6.57
N LYS A 171 6.37 -19.63 -5.45
CA LYS A 171 6.04 -18.56 -4.49
C LYS A 171 6.30 -17.18 -5.05
N ARG A 172 7.38 -17.02 -5.82
CA ARG A 172 7.67 -15.77 -6.54
C ARG A 172 6.64 -15.50 -7.63
N LEU A 173 6.21 -16.53 -8.36
CA LEU A 173 5.15 -16.42 -9.36
C LEU A 173 3.84 -15.93 -8.72
N ILE A 174 3.44 -16.51 -7.57
CA ILE A 174 2.27 -16.08 -6.81
C ILE A 174 2.41 -14.62 -6.34
N ALA A 175 3.60 -14.19 -5.91
CA ALA A 175 3.83 -12.81 -5.52
C ALA A 175 3.58 -11.84 -6.68
N TYR A 176 4.14 -12.12 -7.88
CA TYR A 176 3.93 -11.26 -9.06
C TYR A 176 2.48 -11.31 -9.59
N SER A 177 1.82 -12.45 -9.53
CA SER A 177 0.38 -12.52 -9.83
C SER A 177 -0.43 -11.62 -8.89
N GLY A 178 -0.04 -11.59 -7.61
CA GLY A 178 -0.62 -10.69 -6.63
C GLY A 178 -0.34 -9.20 -6.90
N VAL A 179 0.76 -8.85 -7.58
CA VAL A 179 1.04 -7.48 -8.05
C VAL A 179 0.08 -7.09 -9.18
N ILE A 180 -0.17 -7.99 -10.15
CA ILE A 180 -1.14 -7.79 -11.23
C ILE A 180 -2.54 -7.55 -10.65
N GLN A 181 -2.96 -8.41 -9.71
CA GLN A 181 -4.27 -8.30 -9.05
C GLN A 181 -4.40 -6.98 -8.28
N SER A 182 -3.30 -6.52 -7.64
CA SER A 182 -3.28 -5.21 -7.00
C SER A 182 -3.55 -4.08 -7.99
N GLY A 183 -3.00 -4.15 -9.20
CA GLY A 183 -3.31 -3.21 -10.28
C GLY A 183 -4.78 -3.22 -10.67
N PHE A 184 -5.40 -4.40 -10.85
CA PHE A 184 -6.83 -4.49 -11.16
C PHE A 184 -7.74 -3.96 -10.04
N ILE A 185 -7.44 -4.24 -8.79
CA ILE A 185 -8.22 -3.72 -7.66
C ILE A 185 -8.09 -2.19 -7.60
N LEU A 186 -6.88 -1.65 -7.81
CA LEU A 186 -6.66 -0.20 -7.84
C LEU A 186 -7.42 0.47 -8.97
N SER A 187 -7.49 -0.13 -10.16
CA SER A 187 -8.31 0.41 -11.26
C SER A 187 -9.80 0.43 -10.88
N GLY A 188 -10.30 -0.59 -10.20
CA GLY A 188 -11.67 -0.61 -9.68
C GLY A 188 -11.93 0.49 -8.65
N ILE A 189 -10.99 0.74 -7.74
CA ILE A 189 -11.12 1.79 -6.73
C ILE A 189 -11.10 3.18 -7.39
N SER A 190 -10.19 3.45 -8.32
CA SER A 190 -10.11 4.75 -8.99
C SER A 190 -11.34 5.02 -9.86
N LEU A 191 -11.79 4.05 -10.66
CA LEU A 191 -12.94 4.20 -11.54
C LEU A 191 -14.28 4.29 -10.80
N SER A 192 -14.45 3.58 -9.67
CA SER A 192 -15.70 3.62 -8.90
C SER A 192 -16.01 5.01 -8.35
N LEU A 193 -15.00 5.85 -8.17
CA LEU A 193 -15.14 7.21 -7.63
C LEU A 193 -15.44 8.25 -8.71
N ILE A 194 -15.16 7.94 -9.98
CA ILE A 194 -15.51 8.81 -11.11
C ILE A 194 -17.02 8.71 -11.43
N HIS A 195 -17.68 7.62 -10.98
CA HIS A 195 -19.09 7.33 -11.29
C HIS A 195 -20.06 7.52 -10.12
N ILE A 196 -19.59 7.95 -8.95
CA ILE A 196 -20.42 8.31 -7.79
C ILE A 196 -20.40 9.82 -7.59
#